data_b9b34a5654dc37cb31f5dfaf1acfd059
#
_entry.id   b9b34a5654dc37cb31f5dfaf1acfd059
#
_cell.length_a   1.000
_cell.length_b   1.000
_cell.length_c   1.000
_cell.angle_alpha   90.00
_cell.angle_beta   90.00
_cell.angle_gamma   90.00
#
_symmetry.space_group_name_H-M   'P 1'
#
loop_
_entity.id
_entity.type
_entity.pdbx_description
1 polymer ?
#
loop_
_entity_poly.entity_id
_entity_poly.type
_entity_poly.pdbx_seq_one_letter_code
_entity_poly.pdbx_strand_id
1 'polypeptide(L)'
;MNGSAEQDTNSKLLRMGLRNPMTLMYSAIYIILGTLGIVGNAMVIGVIGRSLMMERGAGHNSDIIIMNLAVSNLMVSVTRNSLLAISDLGFKLYPSKGWCQFLMGIWVWLRSVNVWSTLFLSAFHLHTLKRVSPSMGNFQGWWSTHKSLLLSLGIIWILNLIYSIPAYIFSTNGNENTTETLMLVSSTTRPLLGCVWDFPTIHTGLAFATTSMVIHEIFPIILMVVTNTTSLHTLYTHSRLQRSGQDAPVMKRVPAERRAAKVILALVIVFIISWGCSILSVNYFNYNRGSSAEFLLVIARFTTVIFIVLSPAILAVGHRRLRSCIKSTLTE
;
A
#
# COMPACT_ATOMS: atom_id res chain seq x y z
N MET A 1 50.70 -7.44 -24.76
CA MET A 1 49.40 -7.40 -25.49
C MET A 1 48.32 -8.32 -24.89
N ASN A 2 48.53 -8.95 -23.72
CA ASN A 2 47.52 -9.84 -23.08
C ASN A 2 46.61 -9.18 -22.06
N GLY A 3 46.93 -7.99 -21.58
CA GLY A 3 46.11 -7.33 -20.52
C GLY A 3 44.82 -6.69 -21.01
N SER A 4 44.75 -6.29 -22.31
CA SER A 4 43.55 -5.65 -22.84
C SER A 4 42.42 -6.62 -23.19
N ALA A 5 42.79 -7.85 -23.58
CA ALA A 5 41.81 -8.90 -23.91
C ALA A 5 41.16 -9.48 -22.63
N GLU A 6 41.92 -9.61 -21.55
CA GLU A 6 41.44 -10.09 -20.27
C GLU A 6 40.52 -9.09 -19.58
N GLN A 7 40.85 -7.78 -19.73
CA GLN A 7 40.03 -6.68 -19.20
C GLN A 7 38.72 -6.53 -19.98
N ASP A 8 38.72 -6.78 -21.31
CA ASP A 8 37.52 -6.75 -22.16
C ASP A 8 36.63 -7.99 -21.90
N THR A 9 37.24 -9.15 -21.62
CA THR A 9 36.52 -10.39 -21.24
C THR A 9 35.89 -10.25 -19.86
N ASN A 10 36.58 -9.69 -18.89
CA ASN A 10 36.02 -9.38 -17.55
C ASN A 10 34.93 -8.31 -17.62
N SER A 11 35.09 -7.27 -18.46
CA SER A 11 34.03 -6.27 -18.66
C SER A 11 32.80 -6.84 -19.38
N LYS A 12 32.98 -7.79 -20.30
CA LYS A 12 31.86 -8.52 -20.94
C LYS A 12 31.19 -9.51 -20.00
N LEU A 13 31.96 -10.19 -19.15
CA LEU A 13 31.41 -11.06 -18.10
C LEU A 13 30.66 -10.24 -17.02
N LEU A 14 31.16 -9.08 -16.66
CA LEU A 14 30.41 -8.12 -15.82
C LEU A 14 29.17 -7.54 -16.54
N ARG A 15 29.24 -7.34 -17.87
CA ARG A 15 28.09 -6.86 -18.67
C ARG A 15 27.06 -7.95 -18.96
N MET A 16 27.46 -9.20 -19.08
CA MET A 16 26.55 -10.34 -19.18
C MET A 16 26.00 -10.76 -17.83
N GLY A 17 26.34 -10.01 -16.73
CA GLY A 17 25.82 -10.24 -15.41
C GLY A 17 25.39 -11.70 -15.22
N LEU A 18 26.31 -12.58 -14.89
CA LEU A 18 25.95 -13.78 -14.15
C LEU A 18 25.35 -13.27 -12.84
N ARG A 19 24.07 -12.86 -12.91
CA ARG A 19 23.26 -12.49 -11.76
C ARG A 19 23.42 -13.63 -10.78
N ASN A 20 23.92 -13.33 -9.63
CA ASN A 20 23.96 -14.26 -8.52
C ASN A 20 22.60 -14.99 -8.50
N PRO A 21 22.53 -16.33 -8.52
CA PRO A 21 21.29 -17.11 -8.58
C PRO A 21 20.26 -16.65 -7.55
N MET A 22 20.71 -16.14 -6.41
CA MET A 22 19.87 -15.51 -5.39
C MET A 22 19.13 -14.25 -5.90
N THR A 23 19.80 -13.41 -6.69
CA THR A 23 19.17 -12.21 -7.25
C THR A 23 18.09 -12.56 -8.27
N LEU A 24 18.34 -13.58 -9.10
CA LEU A 24 17.38 -14.08 -10.07
C LEU A 24 16.13 -14.65 -9.37
N MET A 25 16.32 -15.42 -8.31
CA MET A 25 15.24 -15.98 -7.51
C MET A 25 14.38 -14.88 -6.87
N TYR A 26 14.98 -13.86 -6.26
CA TYR A 26 14.24 -12.74 -5.69
C TYR A 26 13.44 -11.98 -6.76
N SER A 27 14.03 -11.75 -7.93
CA SER A 27 13.35 -11.09 -9.04
C SER A 27 12.16 -11.91 -9.55
N ALA A 28 12.31 -13.22 -9.71
CA ALA A 28 11.24 -14.10 -10.12
C ALA A 28 10.07 -14.09 -9.12
N ILE A 29 10.36 -14.24 -7.83
CA ILE A 29 9.33 -14.18 -6.77
C ILE A 29 8.63 -12.82 -6.80
N TYR A 30 9.39 -11.72 -6.96
CA TYR A 30 8.82 -10.38 -7.01
C TYR A 30 7.89 -10.18 -8.20
N ILE A 31 8.24 -10.69 -9.38
CA ILE A 31 7.40 -10.63 -10.58
C ILE A 31 6.11 -11.43 -10.39
N ILE A 32 6.21 -12.65 -9.84
CA ILE A 32 5.03 -13.47 -9.54
C ILE A 32 4.09 -12.74 -8.57
N LEU A 33 4.62 -12.22 -7.47
CA LEU A 33 3.83 -11.47 -6.50
C LEU A 33 3.22 -10.21 -7.10
N GLY A 34 3.98 -9.44 -7.89
CA GLY A 34 3.47 -8.26 -8.60
C GLY A 34 2.31 -8.59 -9.52
N THR A 35 2.43 -9.67 -10.30
CA THR A 35 1.36 -10.14 -11.20
C THR A 35 0.12 -10.58 -10.42
N LEU A 36 0.29 -11.35 -9.36
CA LEU A 36 -0.81 -11.75 -8.47
C LEU A 36 -1.51 -10.53 -7.85
N GLY A 37 -0.73 -9.51 -7.47
CA GLY A 37 -1.27 -8.24 -6.96
C GLY A 37 -2.12 -7.50 -7.99
N ILE A 38 -1.66 -7.43 -9.24
CA ILE A 38 -2.41 -6.79 -10.34
C ILE A 38 -3.71 -7.55 -10.60
N VAL A 39 -3.64 -8.87 -10.82
CA VAL A 39 -4.80 -9.70 -11.12
C VAL A 39 -5.81 -9.68 -9.98
N GLY A 40 -5.35 -9.84 -8.72
CA GLY A 40 -6.22 -9.87 -7.56
C GLY A 40 -6.97 -8.56 -7.33
N ASN A 41 -6.28 -7.40 -7.42
CA ASN A 41 -6.92 -6.10 -7.25
C ASN A 41 -7.83 -5.75 -8.44
N ALA A 42 -7.47 -6.10 -9.67
CA ALA A 42 -8.34 -5.94 -10.84
C ALA A 42 -9.63 -6.77 -10.70
N MET A 43 -9.54 -8.00 -10.18
CA MET A 43 -10.71 -8.83 -9.89
C MET A 43 -11.61 -8.19 -8.82
N VAL A 44 -11.05 -7.65 -7.74
CA VAL A 44 -11.82 -6.94 -6.71
C VAL A 44 -12.57 -5.75 -7.32
N ILE A 45 -11.89 -4.94 -8.14
CA ILE A 45 -12.49 -3.79 -8.83
C ILE A 45 -13.61 -4.24 -9.76
N GLY A 46 -13.39 -5.29 -10.56
CA GLY A 46 -14.39 -5.81 -11.50
C GLY A 46 -15.65 -6.32 -10.79
N VAL A 47 -15.50 -7.13 -9.74
CA VAL A 47 -16.64 -7.72 -9.02
C VAL A 47 -17.41 -6.66 -8.24
N ILE A 48 -16.72 -5.82 -7.48
CA ILE A 48 -17.37 -4.79 -6.66
C ILE A 48 -17.91 -3.67 -7.55
N GLY A 49 -17.16 -3.23 -8.56
CA GLY A 49 -17.58 -2.19 -9.49
C GLY A 49 -18.84 -2.59 -10.26
N ARG A 50 -18.89 -3.83 -10.79
CA ARG A 50 -20.11 -4.35 -11.43
C ARG A 50 -21.31 -4.33 -10.49
N SER A 51 -21.11 -4.72 -9.23
CA SER A 51 -22.17 -4.71 -8.23
C SER A 51 -22.68 -3.30 -7.92
N LEU A 52 -21.78 -2.32 -7.76
CA LEU A 52 -22.15 -0.93 -7.50
C LEU A 52 -22.90 -0.31 -8.68
N MET A 53 -22.58 -0.71 -9.92
CA MET A 53 -23.28 -0.25 -11.12
C MET A 53 -24.68 -0.89 -11.27
N MET A 54 -24.84 -2.17 -10.95
CA MET A 54 -26.09 -2.89 -11.10
C MET A 54 -27.11 -2.56 -10.00
N GLU A 55 -26.66 -2.37 -8.78
CA GLU A 55 -27.50 -2.05 -7.62
C GLU A 55 -27.53 -0.54 -7.39
N ARG A 56 -28.25 0.21 -8.23
CA ARG A 56 -28.42 1.66 -8.09
C ARG A 56 -28.97 2.01 -6.71
N GLY A 57 -28.08 2.38 -5.78
CA GLY A 57 -28.44 2.93 -4.47
C GLY A 57 -28.39 1.98 -3.27
N ALA A 58 -28.22 0.66 -3.44
CA ALA A 58 -28.15 -0.32 -2.35
C ALA A 58 -26.72 -0.80 -2.02
N GLY A 59 -25.69 -0.22 -2.68
CA GLY A 59 -24.29 -0.57 -2.41
C GLY A 59 -23.89 -0.21 -0.97
N HIS A 60 -23.21 -1.12 -0.29
CA HIS A 60 -22.68 -0.84 1.04
C HIS A 60 -21.56 0.22 0.95
N ASN A 61 -21.57 1.19 1.83
CA ASN A 61 -20.54 2.24 1.91
C ASN A 61 -19.13 1.63 2.02
N SER A 62 -18.98 0.47 2.67
CA SER A 62 -17.73 -0.26 2.74
C SER A 62 -17.21 -0.71 1.36
N ASP A 63 -18.10 -1.04 0.42
CA ASP A 63 -17.72 -1.51 -0.93
C ASP A 63 -16.99 -0.41 -1.71
N ILE A 64 -17.43 0.84 -1.54
CA ILE A 64 -16.79 2.01 -2.17
C ILE A 64 -15.37 2.19 -1.62
N ILE A 65 -15.17 2.06 -0.31
CA ILE A 65 -13.86 2.23 0.31
C ILE A 65 -12.93 1.08 -0.08
N ILE A 66 -13.44 -0.16 -0.11
CA ILE A 66 -12.70 -1.33 -0.56
C ILE A 66 -12.29 -1.20 -2.03
N MET A 67 -13.20 -0.73 -2.88
CA MET A 67 -12.91 -0.46 -4.29
C MET A 67 -11.83 0.61 -4.43
N ASN A 68 -11.91 1.71 -3.67
CA ASN A 68 -10.89 2.75 -3.65
C ASN A 68 -9.51 2.20 -3.24
N LEU A 69 -9.45 1.34 -2.23
CA LEU A 69 -8.21 0.69 -1.81
C LEU A 69 -7.66 -0.24 -2.91
N ALA A 70 -8.52 -1.02 -3.56
CA ALA A 70 -8.10 -1.89 -4.66
C ALA A 70 -7.59 -1.09 -5.87
N VAL A 71 -8.21 0.05 -6.18
CA VAL A 71 -7.75 0.98 -7.24
C VAL A 71 -6.36 1.53 -6.89
N SER A 72 -6.14 2.03 -5.67
CA SER A 72 -4.83 2.54 -5.26
C SER A 72 -3.76 1.44 -5.27
N ASN A 73 -4.06 0.22 -4.81
CA ASN A 73 -3.17 -0.94 -4.88
C ASN A 73 -2.82 -1.31 -6.33
N LEU A 74 -3.81 -1.33 -7.22
CA LEU A 74 -3.60 -1.63 -8.64
C LEU A 74 -2.70 -0.58 -9.30
N MET A 75 -2.95 0.70 -9.06
CA MET A 75 -2.14 1.80 -9.60
C MET A 75 -0.69 1.72 -9.10
N VAL A 76 -0.46 1.44 -7.82
CA VAL A 76 0.89 1.20 -7.27
C VAL A 76 1.56 0.01 -7.95
N SER A 77 0.83 -1.08 -8.16
CA SER A 77 1.38 -2.28 -8.82
C SER A 77 1.78 -2.02 -10.26
N VAL A 78 0.92 -1.36 -11.02
CA VAL A 78 1.18 -1.05 -12.43
C VAL A 78 2.30 -0.02 -12.59
N THR A 79 2.31 1.04 -11.79
CA THR A 79 3.29 2.13 -11.97
C THR A 79 4.66 1.78 -11.41
N ARG A 80 4.75 1.24 -10.18
CA ARG A 80 6.02 0.98 -9.50
C ARG A 80 6.50 -0.45 -9.65
N ASN A 81 5.64 -1.41 -9.30
CA ASN A 81 6.09 -2.81 -9.22
C ASN A 81 6.42 -3.36 -10.60
N SER A 82 5.67 -2.99 -11.63
CA SER A 82 5.98 -3.39 -13.02
C SER A 82 7.30 -2.78 -13.51
N LEU A 83 7.57 -1.51 -13.21
CA LEU A 83 8.83 -0.86 -13.59
C LEU A 83 10.03 -1.48 -12.88
N LEU A 84 9.91 -1.80 -11.60
CA LEU A 84 10.96 -2.49 -10.85
C LEU A 84 11.19 -3.92 -11.39
N ALA A 85 10.10 -4.62 -11.76
CA ALA A 85 10.21 -5.94 -12.37
C ALA A 85 10.94 -5.90 -13.71
N ILE A 86 10.62 -4.94 -14.58
CA ILE A 86 11.29 -4.71 -15.86
C ILE A 86 12.78 -4.40 -15.65
N SER A 87 13.10 -3.54 -14.69
CA SER A 87 14.48 -3.23 -14.32
C SER A 87 15.24 -4.47 -13.83
N ASP A 88 14.60 -5.34 -13.04
CA ASP A 88 15.21 -6.57 -12.55
C ASP A 88 15.46 -7.61 -13.64
N LEU A 89 14.67 -7.59 -14.72
CA LEU A 89 14.90 -8.42 -15.91
C LEU A 89 16.11 -7.97 -16.71
N GLY A 90 16.78 -6.88 -16.32
CA GLY A 90 18.01 -6.39 -16.95
C GLY A 90 17.77 -5.28 -17.98
N PHE A 91 16.53 -4.87 -18.20
CA PHE A 91 16.26 -3.70 -19.02
C PHE A 91 16.72 -2.45 -18.29
N LYS A 92 17.74 -1.78 -18.82
CA LYS A 92 18.26 -0.53 -18.26
C LYS A 92 17.28 0.60 -18.61
N LEU A 93 16.44 0.95 -17.66
CA LEU A 93 15.58 2.10 -17.77
C LEU A 93 16.41 3.31 -17.30
N TYR A 94 16.78 4.19 -18.24
CA TYR A 94 17.40 5.47 -17.95
C TYR A 94 16.34 6.56 -18.18
N PRO A 95 15.52 6.88 -17.17
CA PRO A 95 14.48 7.89 -17.34
C PRO A 95 15.12 9.28 -17.53
N SER A 96 14.58 10.05 -18.48
CA SER A 96 14.92 11.46 -18.60
C SER A 96 14.41 12.25 -17.37
N LYS A 97 14.90 13.48 -17.19
CA LYS A 97 14.45 14.35 -16.07
C LYS A 97 12.93 14.41 -15.96
N GLY A 98 12.20 14.63 -17.07
CA GLY A 98 10.74 14.69 -17.07
C GLY A 98 10.08 13.38 -16.65
N TRP A 99 10.63 12.24 -17.06
CA TRP A 99 10.15 10.92 -16.60
C TRP A 99 10.42 10.71 -15.11
N CYS A 100 11.58 11.13 -14.60
CA CYS A 100 11.86 11.08 -13.17
C CYS A 100 10.87 11.92 -12.36
N GLN A 101 10.60 13.14 -12.79
CA GLN A 101 9.61 14.00 -12.16
C GLN A 101 8.24 13.34 -12.10
N PHE A 102 7.77 12.80 -13.24
CA PHE A 102 6.48 12.13 -13.33
C PHE A 102 6.42 10.87 -12.44
N LEU A 103 7.42 9.98 -12.54
CA LEU A 103 7.42 8.72 -11.79
C LEU A 103 7.51 8.95 -10.28
N MET A 104 8.36 9.88 -9.83
CA MET A 104 8.52 10.17 -8.42
C MET A 104 7.30 10.88 -7.83
N GLY A 105 6.71 11.82 -8.58
CA GLY A 105 5.46 12.48 -8.19
C GLY A 105 4.30 11.48 -8.05
N ILE A 106 4.06 10.66 -9.06
CA ILE A 106 3.02 9.61 -9.02
C ILE A 106 3.30 8.61 -7.89
N TRP A 107 4.55 8.19 -7.72
CA TRP A 107 4.89 7.25 -6.68
C TRP A 107 4.55 7.77 -5.28
N VAL A 108 4.99 8.98 -4.94
CA VAL A 108 4.69 9.61 -3.64
C VAL A 108 3.19 9.79 -3.46
N TRP A 109 2.50 10.27 -4.50
CA TRP A 109 1.04 10.44 -4.49
C TRP A 109 0.30 9.15 -4.18
N LEU A 110 0.47 8.12 -5.00
CA LEU A 110 -0.28 6.86 -4.87
C LEU A 110 0.04 6.13 -3.56
N ARG A 111 1.30 6.20 -3.13
CA ARG A 111 1.70 5.61 -1.87
C ARG A 111 1.01 6.29 -0.69
N SER A 112 0.99 7.61 -0.67
CA SER A 112 0.32 8.39 0.37
C SER A 112 -1.19 8.16 0.36
N VAL A 113 -1.83 8.15 -0.81
CA VAL A 113 -3.25 7.80 -0.97
C VAL A 113 -3.55 6.41 -0.41
N ASN A 114 -2.68 5.42 -0.64
CA ASN A 114 -2.87 4.07 -0.14
C ASN A 114 -2.88 4.01 1.40
N VAL A 115 -1.95 4.70 2.05
CA VAL A 115 -1.87 4.79 3.52
C VAL A 115 -3.11 5.45 4.10
N TRP A 116 -3.48 6.62 3.60
CA TRP A 116 -4.63 7.37 4.08
C TRP A 116 -5.97 6.69 3.80
N SER A 117 -6.09 6.00 2.65
CA SER A 117 -7.27 5.18 2.34
C SER A 117 -7.42 4.00 3.29
N THR A 118 -6.31 3.37 3.69
CA THR A 118 -6.33 2.27 4.67
C THR A 118 -6.72 2.78 6.06
N LEU A 119 -6.18 3.92 6.48
CA LEU A 119 -6.60 4.58 7.72
C LEU A 119 -8.09 4.93 7.69
N PHE A 120 -8.56 5.48 6.57
CA PHE A 120 -9.97 5.82 6.41
C PHE A 120 -10.87 4.58 6.50
N LEU A 121 -10.47 3.46 5.89
CA LEU A 121 -11.16 2.18 6.02
C LEU A 121 -11.25 1.75 7.49
N SER A 122 -10.14 1.83 8.23
CA SER A 122 -10.08 1.48 9.66
C SER A 122 -11.01 2.35 10.51
N ALA A 123 -10.98 3.67 10.30
CA ALA A 123 -11.81 4.64 11.02
C ALA A 123 -13.31 4.45 10.69
N PHE A 124 -13.64 4.28 9.43
CA PHE A 124 -15.01 4.01 8.99
C PHE A 124 -15.55 2.71 9.60
N HIS A 125 -14.72 1.69 9.65
CA HIS A 125 -15.08 0.41 10.25
C HIS A 125 -15.37 0.54 11.75
N LEU A 126 -14.50 1.22 12.50
CA LEU A 126 -14.72 1.50 13.92
C LEU A 126 -16.02 2.28 14.14
N HIS A 127 -16.28 3.30 13.31
CA HIS A 127 -17.54 4.06 13.37
C HIS A 127 -18.76 3.15 13.15
N THR A 128 -18.72 2.27 12.17
CA THR A 128 -19.79 1.32 11.88
C THR A 128 -20.05 0.36 13.04
N LEU A 129 -18.98 -0.18 13.65
CA LEU A 129 -19.08 -1.05 14.82
C LEU A 129 -19.71 -0.36 16.04
N LYS A 130 -19.32 0.90 16.31
CA LYS A 130 -19.89 1.69 17.42
C LYS A 130 -21.37 2.00 17.19
N ARG A 131 -21.79 2.22 15.93
CA ARG A 131 -23.17 2.52 15.58
C ARG A 131 -24.13 1.34 15.79
N VAL A 132 -23.65 0.11 15.73
CA VAL A 132 -24.42 -1.11 16.01
C VAL A 132 -24.60 -1.33 17.51
N SER A 133 -23.87 -0.60 18.36
CA SER A 133 -23.97 -0.71 19.82
C SER A 133 -25.14 0.10 20.34
N PRO A 134 -26.09 -0.50 21.11
CA PRO A 134 -27.27 0.19 21.62
C PRO A 134 -26.97 1.30 22.65
N SER A 135 -25.73 1.40 23.11
CA SER A 135 -25.31 2.35 24.15
C SER A 135 -25.04 3.78 23.63
N MET A 136 -25.04 4.00 22.32
CA MET A 136 -24.84 5.34 21.75
C MET A 136 -26.05 5.74 20.93
N GLY A 137 -26.78 6.76 21.43
CA GLY A 137 -27.94 7.34 20.74
C GLY A 137 -27.63 7.67 19.27
N ASN A 138 -28.69 7.89 18.49
CA ASN A 138 -28.75 8.15 17.04
C ASN A 138 -27.74 9.22 16.57
N PHE A 139 -26.46 8.93 16.61
CA PHE A 139 -25.43 9.76 16.01
C PHE A 139 -25.41 9.52 14.51
N GLN A 140 -26.19 10.31 13.77
CA GLN A 140 -26.21 10.33 12.33
C GLN A 140 -24.89 10.96 11.85
N GLY A 141 -23.82 10.16 11.84
CA GLY A 141 -22.47 10.63 11.51
C GLY A 141 -22.39 11.08 10.04
N TRP A 142 -21.51 12.06 9.76
CA TRP A 142 -21.19 12.59 8.45
C TRP A 142 -21.03 11.49 7.37
N TRP A 143 -20.51 10.32 7.72
CA TRP A 143 -20.21 9.22 6.78
C TRP A 143 -21.40 8.29 6.48
N SER A 144 -22.60 8.65 6.92
CA SER A 144 -23.78 7.84 6.61
C SER A 144 -24.29 8.03 5.18
N THR A 145 -23.91 9.10 4.52
CA THR A 145 -24.33 9.46 3.17
C THR A 145 -23.23 9.11 2.14
N HIS A 146 -23.57 8.48 1.03
CA HIS A 146 -22.64 8.19 -0.06
C HIS A 146 -21.87 9.44 -0.55
N LYS A 147 -22.55 10.59 -0.58
CA LYS A 147 -21.96 11.86 -1.02
C LYS A 147 -20.80 12.29 -0.12
N SER A 148 -20.96 12.24 1.19
CA SER A 148 -19.90 12.64 2.13
C SER A 148 -18.75 11.64 2.16
N LEU A 149 -19.03 10.35 1.92
CA LEU A 149 -18.00 9.34 1.76
C LEU A 149 -17.13 9.60 0.53
N LEU A 150 -17.76 9.83 -0.63
CA LEU A 150 -17.05 10.15 -1.88
C LEU A 150 -16.28 11.46 -1.76
N LEU A 151 -16.86 12.46 -1.09
CA LEU A 151 -16.17 13.73 -0.81
C LEU A 151 -14.93 13.50 0.06
N SER A 152 -15.03 12.70 1.11
CA SER A 152 -13.89 12.38 1.98
C SER A 152 -12.77 11.66 1.21
N LEU A 153 -13.12 10.70 0.37
CA LEU A 153 -12.13 10.02 -0.50
C LEU A 153 -11.53 10.99 -1.50
N GLY A 154 -12.33 11.84 -2.14
CA GLY A 154 -11.85 12.87 -3.06
C GLY A 154 -10.86 13.84 -2.38
N ILE A 155 -11.15 14.27 -1.15
CA ILE A 155 -10.25 15.09 -0.35
C ILE A 155 -8.92 14.37 -0.11
N ILE A 156 -8.94 13.06 0.25
CA ILE A 156 -7.73 12.26 0.43
C ILE A 156 -6.89 12.28 -0.85
N TRP A 157 -7.49 12.04 -2.02
CA TRP A 157 -6.77 12.03 -3.30
C TRP A 157 -6.17 13.39 -3.63
N ILE A 158 -6.91 14.49 -3.46
CA ILE A 158 -6.47 15.85 -3.78
C ILE A 158 -5.37 16.32 -2.83
N LEU A 159 -5.54 16.14 -1.50
CA LEU A 159 -4.52 16.57 -0.53
C LEU A 159 -3.19 15.81 -0.74
N ASN A 160 -3.25 14.52 -1.02
CA ASN A 160 -2.04 13.74 -1.28
C ASN A 160 -1.41 14.10 -2.64
N LEU A 161 -2.20 14.51 -3.65
CA LEU A 161 -1.69 15.04 -4.90
C LEU A 161 -0.91 16.36 -4.66
N ILE A 162 -1.50 17.30 -3.93
CA ILE A 162 -0.84 18.57 -3.57
C ILE A 162 0.47 18.28 -2.81
N TYR A 163 0.43 17.35 -1.86
CA TYR A 163 1.61 16.93 -1.11
C TYR A 163 2.72 16.35 -2.00
N SER A 164 2.37 15.70 -3.10
CA SER A 164 3.35 15.09 -4.02
C SER A 164 4.03 16.11 -4.97
N ILE A 165 3.59 17.37 -5.00
CA ILE A 165 4.14 18.40 -5.88
C ILE A 165 5.66 18.62 -5.67
N PRO A 166 6.20 18.72 -4.45
CA PRO A 166 7.65 18.83 -4.25
C PRO A 166 8.42 17.64 -4.82
N ALA A 167 7.86 16.43 -4.69
CA ALA A 167 8.42 15.23 -5.28
C ALA A 167 8.50 15.28 -6.80
N TYR A 168 7.49 15.87 -7.44
CA TYR A 168 7.49 16.11 -8.87
C TYR A 168 8.52 17.17 -9.27
N ILE A 169 8.55 18.32 -8.59
CA ILE A 169 9.40 19.47 -8.98
C ILE A 169 10.89 19.18 -8.78
N PHE A 170 11.25 18.59 -7.63
CA PHE A 170 12.63 18.41 -7.19
C PHE A 170 13.21 17.03 -7.53
N SER A 171 12.64 16.30 -8.50
CA SER A 171 13.22 15.06 -8.99
C SER A 171 14.00 15.27 -10.26
N THR A 172 15.13 14.55 -10.37
CA THR A 172 15.99 14.56 -11.56
C THR A 172 16.57 13.16 -11.81
N ASN A 173 17.20 12.96 -12.97
CA ASN A 173 18.00 11.78 -13.23
C ASN A 173 19.34 11.89 -12.48
N GLY A 174 19.68 10.85 -11.72
CA GLY A 174 20.95 10.79 -10.98
C GLY A 174 22.12 10.54 -11.90
N ASN A 175 23.22 11.29 -11.69
CA ASN A 175 24.55 10.92 -12.13
C ASN A 175 25.22 10.06 -11.03
N GLU A 176 26.23 9.24 -11.38
CA GLU A 176 26.90 8.33 -10.44
C GLU A 176 27.41 9.05 -9.17
N ASN A 177 27.71 10.34 -9.25
CA ASN A 177 28.21 11.17 -8.14
C ASN A 177 27.12 11.74 -7.22
N THR A 178 25.83 11.67 -7.59
CA THR A 178 24.72 12.27 -6.80
C THR A 178 24.08 11.27 -5.81
N THR A 179 24.44 10.01 -5.88
CA THR A 179 23.83 8.94 -5.10
C THR A 179 24.16 8.95 -3.60
N GLU A 180 25.26 9.55 -3.19
CA GLU A 180 25.70 9.48 -1.78
C GLU A 180 24.99 10.47 -0.84
N THR A 181 24.57 11.62 -1.31
CA THR A 181 24.07 12.71 -0.45
C THR A 181 22.58 12.61 -0.12
N LEU A 182 21.78 11.84 -0.86
CA LEU A 182 20.32 11.88 -0.82
C LEU A 182 19.67 10.59 -0.32
N MET A 183 20.44 9.69 0.30
CA MET A 183 19.94 8.42 0.84
C MET A 183 19.22 8.53 2.19
N LEU A 184 19.03 9.72 2.74
CA LEU A 184 18.15 9.93 3.89
C LEU A 184 16.69 10.00 3.43
N VAL A 185 16.17 8.87 3.00
CA VAL A 185 14.86 8.79 2.37
C VAL A 185 13.96 7.92 3.24
N SER A 186 12.80 8.43 3.58
CA SER A 186 11.75 7.61 4.18
C SER A 186 11.29 6.54 3.20
N SER A 187 10.59 5.53 3.68
CA SER A 187 10.05 4.50 2.80
C SER A 187 9.10 5.07 1.73
N THR A 188 8.46 6.20 2.01
CA THR A 188 7.56 6.91 1.08
C THR A 188 8.31 7.67 -0.01
N THR A 189 9.43 8.28 0.32
CA THR A 189 10.18 9.16 -0.60
C THR A 189 11.38 8.49 -1.26
N ARG A 190 11.50 7.16 -1.15
CA ARG A 190 12.63 6.40 -1.68
C ARG A 190 12.78 6.58 -3.20
N PRO A 191 14.00 6.86 -3.71
CA PRO A 191 14.27 6.96 -5.13
C PRO A 191 13.83 5.74 -5.94
N LEU A 192 13.42 5.96 -7.18
CA LEU A 192 12.92 4.93 -8.08
C LEU A 192 13.71 4.96 -9.38
N LEU A 193 14.25 3.81 -9.81
CA LEU A 193 14.91 3.63 -11.13
C LEU A 193 16.07 4.59 -11.40
N GLY A 194 16.87 4.94 -10.40
CA GLY A 194 17.97 5.88 -10.55
C GLY A 194 17.57 7.35 -10.58
N CYS A 195 16.28 7.67 -10.42
CA CYS A 195 15.85 9.03 -10.14
C CYS A 195 16.27 9.45 -8.74
N VAL A 196 16.74 10.68 -8.58
CA VAL A 196 17.21 11.24 -7.31
C VAL A 196 16.49 12.54 -7.00
N TRP A 197 16.59 12.95 -5.73
CA TRP A 197 16.06 14.22 -5.25
C TRP A 197 17.09 15.34 -5.42
N ASP A 198 16.70 16.44 -6.04
CA ASP A 198 17.52 17.64 -6.25
C ASP A 198 16.84 18.85 -5.58
N PHE A 199 16.82 18.83 -4.26
CA PHE A 199 16.28 19.94 -3.48
C PHE A 199 17.29 21.10 -3.42
N PRO A 200 16.84 22.36 -3.36
CA PRO A 200 17.71 23.54 -3.33
C PRO A 200 18.74 23.54 -2.20
N THR A 201 18.43 22.90 -1.08
CA THR A 201 19.35 22.70 0.04
C THR A 201 19.13 21.33 0.67
N ILE A 202 20.17 20.79 1.32
CA ILE A 202 20.09 19.53 2.09
C ILE A 202 19.02 19.65 3.18
N HIS A 203 18.89 20.80 3.81
CA HIS A 203 17.89 21.03 4.88
C HIS A 203 16.46 20.95 4.35
N THR A 204 16.17 21.48 3.17
CA THR A 204 14.82 21.37 2.57
C THR A 204 14.49 19.93 2.17
N GLY A 205 15.46 19.18 1.64
CA GLY A 205 15.29 17.76 1.34
C GLY A 205 15.06 16.92 2.59
N LEU A 206 15.84 17.15 3.65
CA LEU A 206 15.68 16.48 4.93
C LEU A 206 14.34 16.83 5.59
N ALA A 207 13.93 18.09 5.56
CA ALA A 207 12.64 18.54 6.08
C ALA A 207 11.48 17.85 5.35
N PHE A 208 11.53 17.77 4.02
CA PHE A 208 10.53 17.05 3.22
C PHE A 208 10.48 15.56 3.57
N ALA A 209 11.64 14.88 3.63
CA ALA A 209 11.70 13.45 3.97
C ALA A 209 11.18 13.16 5.39
N THR A 210 11.56 13.99 6.37
CA THR A 210 11.11 13.85 7.77
C THR A 210 9.61 14.12 7.91
N THR A 211 9.12 15.18 7.29
CA THR A 211 7.69 15.51 7.29
C THR A 211 6.88 14.40 6.62
N SER A 212 7.38 13.85 5.50
CA SER A 212 6.78 12.69 4.84
C SER A 212 6.69 11.48 5.74
N MET A 213 7.77 11.15 6.42
CA MET A 213 7.81 10.02 7.36
C MET A 213 6.80 10.21 8.49
N VAL A 214 6.71 11.40 9.06
CA VAL A 214 5.77 11.67 10.17
C VAL A 214 4.33 11.62 9.68
N ILE A 215 3.97 12.37 8.64
CA ILE A 215 2.58 12.56 8.20
C ILE A 215 2.05 11.34 7.44
N HIS A 216 2.87 10.67 6.63
CA HIS A 216 2.39 9.60 5.76
C HIS A 216 2.81 8.19 6.20
N GLU A 217 3.60 8.07 7.27
CA GLU A 217 4.02 6.76 7.78
C GLU A 217 3.67 6.62 9.26
N ILE A 218 4.29 7.38 10.15
CA ILE A 218 4.17 7.20 11.60
C ILE A 218 2.77 7.53 12.10
N PHE A 219 2.27 8.72 11.80
CA PHE A 219 0.99 9.20 12.29
C PHE A 219 -0.20 8.32 11.85
N PRO A 220 -0.35 7.95 10.56
CA PRO A 220 -1.41 7.05 10.15
C PRO A 220 -1.33 5.67 10.81
N ILE A 221 -0.12 5.11 11.00
CA ILE A 221 0.04 3.80 11.67
C ILE A 221 -0.41 3.87 13.12
N ILE A 222 -0.03 4.90 13.86
CA ILE A 222 -0.48 5.09 15.25
C ILE A 222 -2.01 5.14 15.30
N LEU A 223 -2.63 5.94 14.43
CA LEU A 223 -4.09 6.02 14.37
C LEU A 223 -4.75 4.69 13.99
N MET A 224 -4.14 3.92 13.06
CA MET A 224 -4.63 2.59 12.71
C MET A 224 -4.51 1.61 13.88
N VAL A 225 -3.44 1.64 14.65
CA VAL A 225 -3.29 0.82 15.86
C VAL A 225 -4.38 1.16 16.87
N VAL A 226 -4.62 2.44 17.14
CA VAL A 226 -5.66 2.89 18.07
C VAL A 226 -7.05 2.47 17.59
N THR A 227 -7.38 2.71 16.33
CA THR A 227 -8.70 2.37 15.77
C THR A 227 -8.93 0.84 15.73
N ASN A 228 -7.91 0.05 15.43
CA ASN A 228 -8.01 -1.41 15.44
C ASN A 228 -8.12 -1.99 16.84
N THR A 229 -7.34 -1.49 17.79
CA THR A 229 -7.45 -1.93 19.20
C THR A 229 -8.84 -1.62 19.75
N THR A 230 -9.35 -0.42 19.46
CA THR A 230 -10.72 -0.03 19.85
C THR A 230 -11.77 -0.92 19.17
N SER A 231 -11.59 -1.25 17.89
CA SER A 231 -12.48 -2.15 17.14
C SER A 231 -12.49 -3.58 17.73
N LEU A 232 -11.31 -4.10 18.08
CA LEU A 232 -11.17 -5.40 18.76
C LEU A 232 -11.89 -5.41 20.11
N HIS A 233 -11.67 -4.39 20.93
CA HIS A 233 -12.33 -4.24 22.22
C HIS A 233 -13.87 -4.19 22.06
N THR A 234 -14.36 -3.41 21.11
CA THR A 234 -15.80 -3.33 20.80
C THR A 234 -16.35 -4.69 20.38
N LEU A 235 -15.68 -5.41 19.47
CA LEU A 235 -16.08 -6.76 19.05
C LEU A 235 -16.08 -7.76 20.21
N TYR A 236 -15.08 -7.69 21.09
CA TYR A 236 -14.99 -8.55 22.27
C TYR A 236 -16.15 -8.29 23.23
N THR A 237 -16.43 -7.02 23.55
CA THR A 237 -17.54 -6.63 24.42
C THR A 237 -18.89 -7.09 23.87
N HIS A 238 -19.14 -6.89 22.57
CA HIS A 238 -20.35 -7.40 21.90
C HIS A 238 -20.47 -8.93 21.98
N SER A 239 -19.35 -9.65 21.85
CA SER A 239 -19.37 -11.11 21.93
C SER A 239 -19.67 -11.62 23.34
N ARG A 240 -19.24 -10.89 24.34
CA ARG A 240 -19.52 -11.21 25.76
C ARG A 240 -20.99 -10.98 26.13
N LEU A 241 -21.55 -9.84 25.74
CA LEU A 241 -22.96 -9.51 25.96
C LEU A 241 -23.89 -10.53 25.31
N GLN A 242 -23.54 -11.00 24.11
CA GLN A 242 -24.31 -12.03 23.41
C GLN A 242 -24.29 -13.40 24.12
N ARG A 243 -23.19 -13.73 24.80
CA ARG A 243 -23.09 -14.99 25.58
C ARG A 243 -23.83 -14.94 26.90
N SER A 244 -24.08 -13.75 27.45
CA SER A 244 -24.79 -13.58 28.72
C SER A 244 -26.31 -13.61 28.61
N GLY A 245 -26.87 -13.98 27.46
CA GLY A 245 -28.31 -14.28 27.29
C GLY A 245 -29.24 -13.05 27.34
N GLN A 246 -28.74 -11.84 27.24
CA GLN A 246 -29.57 -10.65 27.06
C GLN A 246 -30.04 -10.57 25.59
N ASP A 247 -31.09 -11.30 25.29
CA ASP A 247 -31.76 -11.32 23.99
C ASP A 247 -32.39 -9.96 23.69
N ALA A 248 -31.72 -9.14 22.91
CA ALA A 248 -32.35 -8.02 22.23
C ALA A 248 -32.76 -8.46 20.82
N PRO A 249 -34.00 -8.24 20.38
CA PRO A 249 -34.55 -8.76 19.11
C PRO A 249 -33.94 -8.19 17.81
N VAL A 250 -32.96 -7.29 17.91
CA VAL A 250 -32.31 -6.62 16.75
C VAL A 250 -31.19 -7.47 16.10
N MET A 251 -30.90 -8.66 16.59
CA MET A 251 -29.62 -9.36 16.41
C MET A 251 -29.52 -10.34 15.25
N LYS A 252 -30.47 -10.43 14.31
CA LYS A 252 -30.36 -11.34 13.14
C LYS A 252 -29.37 -10.88 12.05
N ARG A 253 -28.96 -9.60 12.02
CA ARG A 253 -27.97 -9.07 11.04
C ARG A 253 -26.50 -9.21 11.47
N VAL A 254 -26.25 -9.48 12.73
CA VAL A 254 -24.95 -9.46 13.38
C VAL A 254 -23.88 -10.43 12.82
N PRO A 255 -24.18 -11.67 12.35
CA PRO A 255 -23.11 -12.58 11.93
C PRO A 255 -22.36 -12.16 10.68
N ALA A 256 -23.05 -11.52 9.72
CA ALA A 256 -22.42 -11.06 8.46
C ALA A 256 -21.54 -9.81 8.69
N GLU A 257 -22.03 -8.86 9.48
CA GLU A 257 -21.28 -7.66 9.85
C GLU A 257 -20.05 -7.99 10.68
N ARG A 258 -20.13 -8.96 11.60
CA ARG A 258 -18.98 -9.46 12.38
C ARG A 258 -17.91 -10.11 11.49
N ARG A 259 -18.32 -10.82 10.44
CA ARG A 259 -17.37 -11.43 9.50
C ARG A 259 -16.66 -10.35 8.70
N ALA A 260 -17.40 -9.38 8.15
CA ALA A 260 -16.82 -8.23 7.45
C ALA A 260 -15.87 -7.45 8.36
N ALA A 261 -16.27 -7.24 9.62
CA ALA A 261 -15.45 -6.60 10.64
C ALA A 261 -14.09 -7.30 10.85
N LYS A 262 -14.10 -8.61 11.04
CA LYS A 262 -12.88 -9.41 11.23
C LYS A 262 -11.95 -9.34 10.03
N VAL A 263 -12.51 -9.30 8.82
CA VAL A 263 -11.73 -9.24 7.58
C VAL A 263 -11.06 -7.87 7.41
N ILE A 264 -11.80 -6.79 7.65
CA ILE A 264 -11.23 -5.44 7.60
C ILE A 264 -10.15 -5.28 8.67
N LEU A 265 -10.39 -5.79 9.88
CA LEU A 265 -9.41 -5.79 10.95
C LEU A 265 -8.14 -6.56 10.55
N ALA A 266 -8.28 -7.76 9.98
CA ALA A 266 -7.15 -8.55 9.49
C ALA A 266 -6.39 -7.81 8.39
N LEU A 267 -7.09 -7.16 7.46
CA LEU A 267 -6.51 -6.36 6.39
C LEU A 267 -5.64 -5.23 6.94
N VAL A 268 -6.15 -4.48 7.91
CA VAL A 268 -5.42 -3.36 8.53
C VAL A 268 -4.24 -3.86 9.37
N ILE A 269 -4.37 -5.00 10.06
CA ILE A 269 -3.24 -5.61 10.79
C ILE A 269 -2.13 -6.00 9.81
N VAL A 270 -2.45 -6.65 8.69
CA VAL A 270 -1.46 -7.00 7.67
C VAL A 270 -0.81 -5.75 7.09
N PHE A 271 -1.57 -4.67 6.90
CA PHE A 271 -1.02 -3.38 6.48
C PHE A 271 -0.02 -2.83 7.49
N ILE A 272 -0.38 -2.76 8.77
CA ILE A 272 0.49 -2.25 9.85
C ILE A 272 1.79 -3.05 9.92
N ILE A 273 1.72 -4.38 9.86
CA ILE A 273 2.89 -5.26 9.89
C ILE A 273 3.77 -5.01 8.66
N SER A 274 3.20 -5.05 7.46
CA SER A 274 3.94 -4.87 6.21
C SER A 274 4.60 -3.49 6.14
N TRP A 275 3.85 -2.45 6.51
CA TRP A 275 4.35 -1.08 6.50
C TRP A 275 5.38 -0.82 7.59
N GLY A 276 5.12 -1.30 8.79
CA GLY A 276 6.05 -1.23 9.92
C GLY A 276 7.39 -1.91 9.60
N CYS A 277 7.35 -3.12 9.03
CA CYS A 277 8.56 -3.81 8.57
C CYS A 277 9.31 -3.00 7.50
N SER A 278 8.59 -2.39 6.54
CA SER A 278 9.20 -1.55 5.52
C SER A 278 9.90 -0.33 6.10
N ILE A 279 9.24 0.38 7.03
CA ILE A 279 9.78 1.56 7.70
C ILE A 279 11.03 1.19 8.51
N LEU A 280 10.93 0.14 9.33
CA LEU A 280 12.04 -0.31 10.17
C LEU A 280 13.24 -0.73 9.31
N SER A 281 13.01 -1.47 8.23
CA SER A 281 14.08 -1.92 7.32
C SER A 281 14.78 -0.74 6.65
N VAL A 282 14.04 0.24 6.16
CA VAL A 282 14.62 1.43 5.51
C VAL A 282 15.38 2.30 6.51
N ASN A 283 14.81 2.55 7.71
CA ASN A 283 15.47 3.37 8.72
C ASN A 283 16.74 2.69 9.26
N TYR A 284 16.70 1.38 9.50
CA TYR A 284 17.89 0.64 9.93
C TYR A 284 18.98 0.63 8.86
N PHE A 285 18.61 0.49 7.57
CA PHE A 285 19.55 0.62 6.47
C PHE A 285 20.19 2.01 6.43
N ASN A 286 19.40 3.07 6.58
CA ASN A 286 19.91 4.45 6.61
C ASN A 286 20.88 4.70 7.78
N TYR A 287 20.66 4.04 8.92
CA TYR A 287 21.54 4.14 10.09
C TYR A 287 22.86 3.37 9.90
N ASN A 288 22.79 2.16 9.36
CA ASN A 288 23.94 1.23 9.29
C ASN A 288 24.58 1.14 7.91
N ARG A 289 24.59 2.11 7.10
CA ARG A 289 25.16 2.28 5.72
C ARG A 289 26.21 1.26 5.24
N GLY A 290 26.20 0.00 5.68
CA GLY A 290 27.13 -1.06 5.32
C GLY A 290 26.59 -1.99 4.23
N SER A 291 27.46 -2.58 3.42
CA SER A 291 27.11 -3.56 2.37
C SER A 291 26.28 -4.75 2.90
N SER A 292 26.48 -5.13 4.17
CA SER A 292 25.68 -6.18 4.83
C SER A 292 24.21 -5.80 5.11
N ALA A 293 23.82 -4.53 4.97
CA ALA A 293 22.47 -4.07 5.23
C ALA A 293 21.58 -3.99 3.97
N GLU A 294 22.09 -4.27 2.78
CA GLU A 294 21.34 -4.18 1.52
C GLU A 294 20.13 -5.12 1.47
N PHE A 295 20.21 -6.28 2.16
CA PHE A 295 19.08 -7.21 2.26
C PHE A 295 17.82 -6.56 2.88
N LEU A 296 17.99 -5.54 3.73
CA LEU A 296 16.88 -4.80 4.34
C LEU A 296 16.07 -4.03 3.31
N LEU A 297 16.72 -3.55 2.25
CA LEU A 297 16.02 -2.90 1.14
C LEU A 297 15.20 -3.90 0.34
N VAL A 298 15.66 -5.15 0.24
CA VAL A 298 14.91 -6.25 -0.35
C VAL A 298 13.68 -6.56 0.52
N ILE A 299 13.84 -6.67 1.84
CA ILE A 299 12.72 -6.84 2.78
C ILE A 299 11.70 -5.72 2.62
N ALA A 300 12.12 -4.45 2.65
CA ALA A 300 11.23 -3.31 2.49
C ALA A 300 10.47 -3.32 1.15
N ARG A 301 11.08 -3.86 0.10
CA ARG A 301 10.45 -4.03 -1.21
C ARG A 301 9.38 -5.12 -1.19
N PHE A 302 9.70 -6.28 -0.62
CA PHE A 302 8.78 -7.42 -0.55
C PHE A 302 7.59 -7.15 0.37
N THR A 303 7.79 -6.53 1.53
CA THR A 303 6.70 -6.25 2.48
C THR A 303 5.60 -5.39 1.86
N THR A 304 5.96 -4.40 1.04
CA THR A 304 4.97 -3.58 0.32
C THR A 304 4.15 -4.41 -0.67
N VAL A 305 4.81 -5.29 -1.44
CA VAL A 305 4.11 -6.13 -2.44
C VAL A 305 3.25 -7.19 -1.75
N ILE A 306 3.71 -7.78 -0.65
CA ILE A 306 2.95 -8.78 0.12
C ILE A 306 1.60 -8.21 0.56
N PHE A 307 1.54 -6.99 1.08
CA PHE A 307 0.27 -6.37 1.44
C PHE A 307 -0.68 -6.27 0.22
N ILE A 308 -0.17 -5.80 -0.92
CA ILE A 308 -0.96 -5.62 -2.14
C ILE A 308 -1.53 -6.96 -2.65
N VAL A 309 -0.77 -8.04 -2.51
CA VAL A 309 -1.20 -9.40 -2.90
C VAL A 309 -2.19 -10.01 -1.90
N LEU A 310 -1.93 -9.83 -0.61
CA LEU A 310 -2.78 -10.40 0.43
C LEU A 310 -4.11 -9.67 0.56
N SER A 311 -4.19 -8.38 0.24
CA SER A 311 -5.41 -7.59 0.41
C SER A 311 -6.61 -8.18 -0.36
N PRO A 312 -6.54 -8.53 -1.67
CA PRO A 312 -7.65 -9.16 -2.36
C PRO A 312 -7.97 -10.57 -1.83
N ALA A 313 -6.97 -11.33 -1.40
CA ALA A 313 -7.18 -12.65 -0.81
C ALA A 313 -7.95 -12.58 0.52
N ILE A 314 -7.57 -11.66 1.41
CA ILE A 314 -8.25 -11.42 2.68
C ILE A 314 -9.69 -10.95 2.42
N LEU A 315 -9.89 -10.03 1.49
CA LEU A 315 -11.22 -9.55 1.10
C LEU A 315 -12.10 -10.67 0.53
N ALA A 316 -11.53 -11.57 -0.25
CA ALA A 316 -12.25 -12.71 -0.82
C ALA A 316 -12.81 -13.68 0.25
N VAL A 317 -12.09 -13.85 1.36
CA VAL A 317 -12.57 -14.68 2.48
C VAL A 317 -13.81 -14.08 3.16
N GLY A 318 -13.88 -12.78 3.29
CA GLY A 318 -14.91 -12.07 4.05
C GLY A 318 -16.06 -11.52 3.21
N HIS A 319 -15.78 -11.06 2.02
CA HIS A 319 -16.77 -10.43 1.17
C HIS A 319 -17.58 -11.47 0.39
N ARG A 320 -18.90 -11.53 0.64
CA ARG A 320 -19.79 -12.59 0.11
C ARG A 320 -19.71 -12.72 -1.41
N ARG A 321 -19.69 -11.60 -2.14
CA ARG A 321 -19.70 -11.56 -3.61
C ARG A 321 -18.38 -12.03 -4.19
N LEU A 322 -17.24 -11.58 -3.64
CA LEU A 322 -15.92 -12.02 -4.06
C LEU A 322 -15.76 -13.53 -3.87
N ARG A 323 -16.20 -14.05 -2.72
CA ARG A 323 -16.19 -15.49 -2.45
C ARG A 323 -17.05 -16.28 -3.42
N SER A 324 -18.24 -15.79 -3.78
CA SER A 324 -19.12 -16.43 -4.76
C SER A 324 -18.47 -16.47 -6.15
N CYS A 325 -17.87 -15.37 -6.58
CA CYS A 325 -17.18 -15.29 -7.87
C CYS A 325 -16.01 -16.29 -7.94
N ILE A 326 -15.17 -16.35 -6.89
CA ILE A 326 -14.02 -17.29 -6.85
C ILE A 326 -14.52 -18.73 -6.88
N LYS A 327 -15.60 -19.06 -6.15
CA LYS A 327 -16.16 -20.40 -6.17
C LYS A 327 -16.66 -20.79 -7.56
N SER A 328 -17.37 -19.91 -8.28
CA SER A 328 -17.83 -20.20 -9.64
C SER A 328 -16.67 -20.45 -10.61
N THR A 329 -15.59 -19.65 -10.51
CA THR A 329 -14.40 -19.82 -11.36
C THR A 329 -13.59 -21.09 -11.06
N LEU A 330 -13.67 -21.61 -9.81
CA LEU A 330 -12.97 -22.84 -9.43
C LEU A 330 -13.79 -24.11 -9.73
N THR A 331 -15.07 -23.97 -10.05
CA THR A 331 -16.00 -25.09 -10.34
C THR A 331 -16.25 -25.28 -11.85
N GLU A 332 -15.76 -24.37 -12.66
CA GLU A 332 -15.63 -24.49 -14.13
C GLU A 332 -14.27 -25.06 -14.50
#